data_7646361c8c9df4dcfa18a3731fb63267
#
_entry.id   7646361c8c9df4dcfa18a3731fb63267
#
_cell.length_a   1.000
_cell.length_b   1.000
_cell.length_c   1.000
_cell.angle_alpha   90.00
_cell.angle_beta   90.00
_cell.angle_gamma   90.00
#
_symmetry.space_group_name_H-M   'P 1'
#
loop_
_entity.id
_entity.type
_entity.pdbx_description
1 polymer ?
#
loop_
_entity_poly.entity_id
_entity_poly.type
_entity_poly.pdbx_seq_one_letter_code
_entity_poly.pdbx_strand_id
1 'polypeptide(L)'
;MQTVRGLHHVTAIAGPAQENLDFYAGVLGLRLVKRSVNQDDPGTYHLFYADAEGHPGTDLTFFPWAQMAPSREGYGLSSEVALAIPPGSLDFWTNRLQRSGATLAPVESRFGQPALPLRDPHGLRVALVESEDSLGRPFTPWERSPIPVEHQIRGLESARMVERDLVRTTSFLTEAMGFSHLGSENGWHRYGVSDGKSGAYVDLYEMPTAGRGAWGRGSIHHLAWRVDDEAHQLEVRSRVLQGGSRPTPVIDRFWFKSVYFPEPGGVLFELATEGPGFAVDEDRAHLGESLVLPPWLEPERASIEAALPRLTQPRKSQIPSSKSQASSKSQ
;
A
#
# COMPACT_ATOMS: atom_id res chain seq x y z
N MET A 1 -6.73 7.39 -25.72
CA MET A 1 -7.22 7.60 -24.34
C MET A 1 -6.09 7.26 -23.39
N GLN A 2 -5.61 8.19 -22.59
CA GLN A 2 -4.57 7.90 -21.60
C GLN A 2 -5.21 7.19 -20.39
N THR A 3 -4.71 6.01 -20.04
CA THR A 3 -5.17 5.20 -18.90
C THR A 3 -4.30 5.48 -17.68
N VAL A 4 -4.79 5.23 -16.45
CA VAL A 4 -3.90 5.21 -15.28
C VAL A 4 -2.80 4.15 -15.46
N ARG A 5 -1.68 4.29 -14.73
CA ARG A 5 -0.46 3.47 -14.96
C ARG A 5 -0.32 2.29 -14.00
N GLY A 6 -1.25 2.10 -13.09
CA GLY A 6 -1.20 1.13 -12.01
C GLY A 6 -1.29 1.81 -10.65
N LEU A 7 -1.06 1.05 -9.59
CA LEU A 7 -1.03 1.57 -8.22
C LEU A 7 0.15 2.52 -8.03
N HIS A 8 -0.11 3.67 -7.40
CA HIS A 8 0.90 4.59 -6.90
C HIS A 8 1.29 4.24 -5.47
N HIS A 9 0.30 4.25 -4.61
CA HIS A 9 0.41 3.84 -3.21
C HIS A 9 -0.92 3.29 -2.71
N VAL A 10 -0.88 2.63 -1.56
CA VAL A 10 -2.06 2.26 -0.80
C VAL A 10 -1.93 2.85 0.59
N THR A 11 -2.93 3.60 1.04
CA THR A 11 -2.96 4.14 2.41
C THR A 11 -3.91 3.33 3.27
N ALA A 12 -3.44 2.91 4.43
CA ALA A 12 -4.22 2.16 5.41
C ALA A 12 -4.25 2.87 6.77
N ILE A 13 -5.20 2.47 7.61
CA ILE A 13 -5.35 2.97 8.97
C ILE A 13 -4.72 1.97 9.94
N ALA A 14 -3.74 2.43 10.69
CA ALA A 14 -3.05 1.63 11.69
C ALA A 14 -3.47 1.96 13.12
N GLY A 15 -3.07 1.12 14.06
CA GLY A 15 -3.04 1.39 15.49
C GLY A 15 -1.81 2.23 15.88
N PRO A 16 -1.13 1.91 17.01
CA PRO A 16 0.03 2.66 17.46
C PRO A 16 1.15 2.72 16.42
N ALA A 17 1.67 3.94 16.19
CA ALA A 17 2.68 4.20 15.15
C ALA A 17 3.97 3.37 15.32
N GLN A 18 4.42 3.11 16.56
CA GLN A 18 5.60 2.30 16.80
C GLN A 18 5.40 0.83 16.42
N GLU A 19 4.23 0.24 16.72
CA GLU A 19 3.92 -1.14 16.34
C GLU A 19 3.85 -1.29 14.81
N ASN A 20 3.30 -0.27 14.14
CA ASN A 20 3.28 -0.20 12.68
C ASN A 20 4.72 -0.16 12.11
N LEU A 21 5.58 0.70 12.65
CA LEU A 21 6.98 0.80 12.24
C LEU A 21 7.75 -0.50 12.50
N ASP A 22 7.58 -1.12 13.67
CA ASP A 22 8.23 -2.38 14.02
C ASP A 22 7.84 -3.50 13.06
N PHE A 23 6.59 -3.51 12.59
CA PHE A 23 6.13 -4.52 11.63
C PHE A 23 6.62 -4.25 10.21
N TYR A 24 6.33 -3.07 9.65
CA TYR A 24 6.61 -2.79 8.24
C TYR A 24 8.10 -2.63 7.95
N ALA A 25 8.85 -1.97 8.82
CA ALA A 25 10.30 -1.87 8.66
C ALA A 25 11.07 -3.03 9.33
N GLY A 26 10.64 -3.49 10.51
CA GLY A 26 11.35 -4.53 11.25
C GLY A 26 11.07 -5.95 10.77
N VAL A 27 9.80 -6.30 10.51
CA VAL A 27 9.39 -7.64 10.09
C VAL A 27 9.39 -7.74 8.57
N LEU A 28 8.69 -6.85 7.85
CA LEU A 28 8.60 -6.90 6.38
C LEU A 28 9.83 -6.31 5.68
N GLY A 29 10.63 -5.49 6.38
CA GLY A 29 11.90 -5.00 5.87
C GLY A 29 11.80 -3.91 4.81
N LEU A 30 10.64 -3.24 4.72
CA LEU A 30 10.46 -2.05 3.89
C LEU A 30 11.22 -0.86 4.51
N ARG A 31 11.70 0.08 3.69
CA ARG A 31 12.26 1.32 4.19
C ARG A 31 11.12 2.29 4.56
N LEU A 32 11.20 2.92 5.74
CA LEU A 32 10.43 4.13 6.01
C LEU A 32 11.07 5.25 5.18
N VAL A 33 10.47 5.59 4.03
CA VAL A 33 11.03 6.57 3.09
C VAL A 33 10.53 7.98 3.36
N LYS A 34 9.41 8.13 4.07
CA LYS A 34 8.92 9.44 4.48
C LYS A 34 8.23 9.34 5.84
N ARG A 35 8.62 10.20 6.76
CA ARG A 35 7.96 10.42 8.05
C ARG A 35 7.40 11.84 8.07
N SER A 36 6.11 11.96 7.87
CA SER A 36 5.39 13.22 7.86
C SER A 36 4.13 13.12 8.69
N VAL A 37 3.21 14.05 8.48
CA VAL A 37 1.89 14.06 9.12
C VAL A 37 0.78 13.98 8.08
N ASN A 38 -0.39 13.52 8.49
CA ASN A 38 -1.59 13.70 7.72
C ASN A 38 -1.87 15.21 7.60
N GLN A 39 -1.85 15.74 6.37
CA GLN A 39 -1.98 17.19 6.15
C GLN A 39 -3.37 17.73 6.50
N ASP A 40 -4.38 16.85 6.57
CA ASP A 40 -5.75 17.20 6.96
C ASP A 40 -5.99 16.98 8.48
N ASP A 41 -5.06 16.30 9.17
CA ASP A 41 -5.04 16.03 10.62
C ASP A 41 -3.59 16.01 11.15
N PRO A 42 -2.91 17.17 11.26
CA PRO A 42 -1.46 17.24 11.55
C PRO A 42 -1.03 16.67 12.91
N GLY A 43 -1.98 16.35 13.79
CA GLY A 43 -1.71 15.62 15.04
C GLY A 43 -1.44 14.13 14.84
N THR A 44 -1.53 13.62 13.62
CA THR A 44 -1.36 12.21 13.26
C THR A 44 -0.23 12.05 12.25
N TYR A 45 0.66 11.07 12.46
CA TYR A 45 1.67 10.74 11.46
C TYR A 45 1.06 10.32 10.12
N HIS A 46 1.82 10.55 9.05
CA HIS A 46 1.71 9.84 7.78
C HIS A 46 3.04 9.13 7.53
N LEU A 47 3.04 7.81 7.62
CA LEU A 47 4.22 6.98 7.48
C LEU A 47 4.22 6.29 6.13
N PHE A 48 5.29 6.40 5.34
CA PHE A 48 5.40 5.84 4.00
C PHE A 48 6.49 4.77 3.98
N TYR A 49 6.12 3.54 3.65
CA TYR A 49 7.04 2.41 3.54
C TYR A 49 7.13 1.95 2.09
N ALA A 50 8.35 1.88 1.57
CA ALA A 50 8.59 1.59 0.16
C ALA A 50 9.89 0.80 -0.04
N ASP A 51 10.35 0.72 -1.29
CA ASP A 51 11.70 0.34 -1.63
C ASP A 51 12.71 1.41 -1.12
N ALA A 52 14.00 1.30 -1.45
CA ALA A 52 15.01 2.20 -0.92
C ALA A 52 14.85 3.66 -1.38
N GLU A 53 14.17 3.93 -2.49
CA GLU A 53 14.04 5.28 -3.06
C GLU A 53 12.60 5.82 -3.07
N GLY A 54 11.62 5.00 -2.69
CA GLY A 54 10.20 5.40 -2.71
C GLY A 54 9.64 5.52 -4.12
N HIS A 55 9.95 4.54 -4.98
CA HIS A 55 9.41 4.54 -6.34
C HIS A 55 7.88 4.39 -6.33
N PRO A 56 7.13 5.18 -7.13
CA PRO A 56 5.69 5.00 -7.27
C PRO A 56 5.30 3.55 -7.58
N GLY A 57 4.34 3.02 -6.82
CA GLY A 57 3.94 1.61 -6.88
C GLY A 57 4.69 0.69 -5.91
N THR A 58 5.59 1.23 -5.09
CA THR A 58 6.20 0.47 -3.99
C THR A 58 5.67 0.91 -2.63
N ASP A 59 4.94 2.01 -2.55
CA ASP A 59 4.53 2.65 -1.31
C ASP A 59 3.28 2.03 -0.68
N LEU A 60 3.43 1.54 0.54
CA LEU A 60 2.32 1.24 1.47
C LEU A 60 2.39 2.24 2.62
N THR A 61 1.35 3.06 2.79
CA THR A 61 1.37 4.18 3.71
C THR A 61 0.33 4.07 4.81
N PHE A 62 0.52 4.77 5.93
CA PHE A 62 -0.32 4.61 7.10
C PHE A 62 -0.68 5.92 7.79
N PHE A 63 -1.95 5.99 8.21
CA PHE A 63 -2.42 6.91 9.24
C PHE A 63 -2.58 6.15 10.55
N PRO A 64 -1.68 6.31 11.55
CA PRO A 64 -1.78 5.63 12.83
C PRO A 64 -2.78 6.32 13.76
N TRP A 65 -4.07 6.13 13.51
CA TRP A 65 -5.17 6.57 14.37
C TRP A 65 -5.43 5.55 15.47
N ALA A 66 -4.52 5.50 16.46
CA ALA A 66 -4.52 4.49 17.51
C ALA A 66 -5.83 4.40 18.32
N GLN A 67 -6.59 5.49 18.38
CA GLN A 67 -7.85 5.58 19.14
C GLN A 67 -9.09 5.09 18.36
N MET A 68 -8.96 4.87 17.04
CA MET A 68 -10.08 4.33 16.27
C MET A 68 -10.42 2.90 16.71
N ALA A 69 -11.69 2.55 16.66
CA ALA A 69 -12.13 1.15 16.81
C ALA A 69 -11.55 0.28 15.67
N PRO A 70 -11.48 -1.04 15.83
CA PRO A 70 -11.20 -1.94 14.70
C PRO A 70 -12.17 -1.70 13.55
N SER A 71 -11.70 -1.89 12.33
CA SER A 71 -12.52 -1.77 11.11
C SER A 71 -13.64 -2.81 11.09
N ARG A 72 -14.70 -2.50 10.35
CA ARG A 72 -15.73 -3.47 9.99
C ARG A 72 -15.64 -3.76 8.50
N GLU A 73 -15.36 -5.02 8.17
CA GLU A 73 -15.31 -5.49 6.78
C GLU A 73 -16.68 -5.33 6.09
N GLY A 74 -16.67 -5.08 4.78
CA GLY A 74 -17.88 -4.94 3.97
C GLY A 74 -17.61 -4.25 2.65
N TYR A 75 -18.66 -4.02 1.85
CA TYR A 75 -18.53 -3.27 0.62
C TYR A 75 -18.20 -1.78 0.87
N GLY A 76 -17.62 -1.12 -0.12
CA GLY A 76 -17.22 0.28 -0.05
C GLY A 76 -15.86 0.51 0.63
N LEU A 77 -15.11 -0.56 0.86
CA LEU A 77 -13.72 -0.55 1.30
C LEU A 77 -12.90 -1.54 0.46
N SER A 78 -11.65 -1.21 0.20
CA SER A 78 -10.70 -2.23 -0.24
C SER A 78 -10.45 -3.20 0.90
N SER A 79 -10.52 -4.51 0.62
CA SER A 79 -10.49 -5.57 1.63
C SER A 79 -9.09 -6.10 1.91
N GLU A 80 -8.15 -5.92 0.98
CA GLU A 80 -6.79 -6.46 1.09
C GLU A 80 -5.85 -5.72 0.14
N VAL A 81 -4.58 -5.59 0.54
CA VAL A 81 -3.47 -5.20 -0.33
C VAL A 81 -2.51 -6.38 -0.51
N ALA A 82 -2.10 -6.65 -1.75
CA ALA A 82 -1.08 -7.63 -2.06
C ALA A 82 0.25 -6.95 -2.39
N LEU A 83 1.34 -7.52 -1.88
CA LEU A 83 2.72 -7.09 -2.10
C LEU A 83 3.45 -8.15 -2.92
N ALA A 84 4.16 -7.73 -3.96
CA ALA A 84 4.94 -8.60 -4.81
C ALA A 84 6.24 -9.02 -4.12
N ILE A 85 6.53 -10.31 -4.16
CA ILE A 85 7.81 -10.88 -3.76
C ILE A 85 8.43 -11.66 -4.93
N PRO A 86 9.77 -11.79 -4.99
CA PRO A 86 10.42 -12.58 -6.02
C PRO A 86 9.97 -14.04 -5.97
N PRO A 87 9.88 -14.74 -7.14
CA PRO A 87 9.61 -16.17 -7.19
C PRO A 87 10.58 -16.98 -6.33
N GLY A 88 10.09 -18.04 -5.66
CA GLY A 88 10.87 -18.86 -4.75
C GLY A 88 11.10 -18.25 -3.37
N SER A 89 10.42 -17.15 -3.03
CA SER A 89 10.57 -16.47 -1.74
C SER A 89 9.55 -16.92 -0.67
N LEU A 90 8.50 -17.67 -1.02
CA LEU A 90 7.43 -18.03 -0.09
C LEU A 90 7.88 -18.79 1.15
N ASP A 91 8.81 -19.75 1.00
CA ASP A 91 9.33 -20.51 2.13
C ASP A 91 10.10 -19.61 3.11
N PHE A 92 10.91 -18.69 2.58
CA PHE A 92 11.59 -17.70 3.40
C PHE A 92 10.59 -16.84 4.18
N TRP A 93 9.56 -16.32 3.51
CA TRP A 93 8.56 -15.45 4.12
C TRP A 93 7.68 -16.19 5.12
N THR A 94 7.25 -17.41 4.81
CA THR A 94 6.47 -18.25 5.73
C THR A 94 7.23 -18.47 7.02
N ASN A 95 8.49 -18.91 6.93
CA ASN A 95 9.33 -19.14 8.10
C ASN A 95 9.58 -17.85 8.91
N ARG A 96 9.80 -16.74 8.24
CA ARG A 96 10.05 -15.46 8.89
C ARG A 96 8.83 -14.94 9.64
N LEU A 97 7.67 -14.94 8.98
CA LEU A 97 6.42 -14.45 9.55
C LEU A 97 5.92 -15.32 10.71
N GLN A 98 6.05 -16.64 10.62
CA GLN A 98 5.77 -17.53 11.74
C GLN A 98 6.61 -17.21 12.98
N ARG A 99 7.91 -16.95 12.80
CA ARG A 99 8.81 -16.57 13.89
C ARG A 99 8.48 -15.18 14.48
N SER A 100 7.91 -14.27 13.69
CA SER A 100 7.48 -12.97 14.18
C SER A 100 6.16 -13.01 14.95
N GLY A 101 5.45 -14.13 14.93
CA GLY A 101 4.13 -14.28 15.54
C GLY A 101 3.00 -13.67 14.70
N ALA A 102 3.25 -13.38 13.41
CA ALA A 102 2.21 -12.88 12.51
C ALA A 102 1.12 -13.94 12.29
N THR A 103 -0.12 -13.48 12.14
CA THR A 103 -1.25 -14.37 11.81
C THR A 103 -1.23 -14.68 10.32
N LEU A 104 -0.99 -15.93 9.95
CA LEU A 104 -0.94 -16.42 8.59
C LEU A 104 -2.18 -17.24 8.25
N ALA A 105 -2.62 -17.17 6.98
CA ALA A 105 -3.53 -18.14 6.40
C ALA A 105 -2.74 -19.14 5.52
N PRO A 106 -3.34 -20.27 5.13
CA PRO A 106 -2.71 -21.19 4.19
C PRO A 106 -2.34 -20.51 2.88
N VAL A 107 -1.21 -20.92 2.28
CA VAL A 107 -0.83 -20.50 0.93
C VAL A 107 -1.94 -20.90 -0.05
N GLU A 108 -2.32 -19.98 -0.92
CA GLU A 108 -3.33 -20.17 -1.95
C GLU A 108 -2.78 -19.78 -3.33
N SER A 109 -3.46 -20.21 -4.40
CA SER A 109 -3.19 -19.73 -5.76
C SER A 109 -4.12 -18.56 -6.08
N ARG A 110 -3.59 -17.52 -6.72
CA ARG A 110 -4.33 -16.36 -7.21
C ARG A 110 -3.95 -16.08 -8.65
N PHE A 111 -4.83 -16.39 -9.58
CA PHE A 111 -4.56 -16.24 -11.02
C PHE A 111 -3.22 -16.89 -11.43
N GLY A 112 -2.97 -18.09 -10.92
CA GLY A 112 -1.74 -18.85 -11.17
C GLY A 112 -0.51 -18.42 -10.34
N GLN A 113 -0.61 -17.40 -9.50
CA GLN A 113 0.48 -16.93 -8.64
C GLN A 113 0.33 -17.47 -7.22
N PRO A 114 1.37 -18.06 -6.61
CA PRO A 114 1.35 -18.46 -5.20
C PRO A 114 1.27 -17.22 -4.30
N ALA A 115 0.38 -17.26 -3.30
CA ALA A 115 0.13 -16.15 -2.38
C ALA A 115 0.08 -16.62 -0.94
N LEU A 116 0.71 -15.87 -0.03
CA LEU A 116 0.67 -16.07 1.42
C LEU A 116 -0.14 -14.95 2.06
N PRO A 117 -1.43 -15.17 2.39
CA PRO A 117 -2.22 -14.17 3.10
C PRO A 117 -1.83 -14.10 4.58
N LEU A 118 -1.84 -12.87 5.10
CA LEU A 118 -1.55 -12.58 6.50
C LEU A 118 -2.38 -11.39 7.02
N ARG A 119 -2.34 -11.21 8.33
CA ARG A 119 -2.82 -9.98 8.97
C ARG A 119 -1.68 -9.28 9.68
N ASP A 120 -1.63 -7.95 9.52
CA ASP A 120 -0.72 -7.13 10.30
C ASP A 120 -1.16 -7.04 11.77
N PRO A 121 -0.38 -6.44 12.68
CA PRO A 121 -0.74 -6.31 14.10
C PRO A 121 -2.06 -5.58 14.36
N HIS A 122 -2.54 -4.79 13.41
CA HIS A 122 -3.75 -3.98 13.55
C HIS A 122 -4.95 -4.57 12.79
N GLY A 123 -4.78 -5.74 12.15
CA GLY A 123 -5.83 -6.49 11.47
C GLY A 123 -5.91 -6.24 9.97
N LEU A 124 -5.03 -5.40 9.38
CA LEU A 124 -4.98 -5.20 7.93
C LEU A 124 -4.67 -6.53 7.24
N ARG A 125 -5.48 -6.86 6.23
CA ARG A 125 -5.21 -8.00 5.36
C ARG A 125 -4.14 -7.61 4.34
N VAL A 126 -3.06 -8.36 4.37
CA VAL A 126 -1.94 -8.26 3.44
C VAL A 126 -1.71 -9.63 2.81
N ALA A 127 -1.30 -9.68 1.57
CA ALA A 127 -0.82 -10.92 0.96
C ALA A 127 0.57 -10.71 0.36
N LEU A 128 1.46 -11.69 0.52
CA LEU A 128 2.72 -11.74 -0.22
C LEU A 128 2.51 -12.65 -1.43
N VAL A 129 2.71 -12.13 -2.63
CA VAL A 129 2.45 -12.84 -3.88
C VAL A 129 3.75 -13.00 -4.66
N GLU A 130 4.11 -14.23 -5.02
CA GLU A 130 5.23 -14.48 -5.93
C GLU A 130 4.86 -14.00 -7.33
N SER A 131 5.63 -13.04 -7.86
CA SER A 131 5.36 -12.40 -9.13
C SER A 131 6.63 -12.25 -9.97
N GLU A 132 6.69 -12.99 -11.08
CA GLU A 132 7.75 -12.85 -12.10
C GLU A 132 7.78 -11.43 -12.66
N ASP A 133 6.62 -10.87 -12.98
CA ASP A 133 6.49 -9.54 -13.57
C ASP A 133 7.05 -8.44 -12.66
N SER A 134 7.11 -8.69 -11.35
CA SER A 134 7.68 -7.74 -10.38
C SER A 134 9.17 -7.49 -10.59
N LEU A 135 9.89 -8.43 -11.20
CA LEU A 135 11.33 -8.33 -11.46
C LEU A 135 11.68 -7.27 -12.52
N GLY A 136 10.76 -6.96 -13.41
CA GLY A 136 10.91 -5.95 -14.45
C GLY A 136 10.53 -4.52 -14.04
N ARG A 137 10.10 -4.30 -12.79
CA ARG A 137 9.67 -2.98 -12.29
C ARG A 137 10.84 -2.18 -11.74
N PRO A 138 10.76 -0.82 -11.76
CA PRO A 138 11.69 0.00 -10.98
C PRO A 138 11.68 -0.43 -9.51
N PHE A 139 12.86 -0.73 -9.00
CA PHE A 139 13.06 -1.18 -7.62
C PHE A 139 14.52 -0.95 -7.22
N THR A 140 14.73 -0.27 -6.11
CA THR A 140 16.05 -0.12 -5.48
C THR A 140 16.08 -0.92 -4.17
N PRO A 141 16.96 -1.94 -4.03
CA PRO A 141 17.05 -2.71 -2.81
C PRO A 141 17.52 -1.85 -1.65
N TRP A 142 16.91 -2.04 -0.48
CA TRP A 142 17.35 -1.36 0.73
C TRP A 142 18.45 -2.16 1.43
N GLU A 143 19.68 -1.68 1.38
CA GLU A 143 20.86 -2.37 1.92
C GLU A 143 20.81 -2.58 3.45
N ARG A 144 20.12 -1.68 4.19
CA ARG A 144 19.95 -1.80 5.64
C ARG A 144 18.73 -2.65 6.04
N SER A 145 18.02 -3.22 5.08
CA SER A 145 16.88 -4.11 5.34
C SER A 145 17.31 -5.35 6.12
N PRO A 146 16.48 -5.83 7.07
CA PRO A 146 16.68 -7.14 7.69
C PRO A 146 16.38 -8.31 6.74
N ILE A 147 15.93 -8.04 5.51
CA ILE A 147 15.58 -9.02 4.48
C ILE A 147 16.71 -9.11 3.45
N PRO A 148 17.22 -10.31 3.12
CA PRO A 148 18.14 -10.50 2.00
C PRO A 148 17.56 -9.94 0.69
N VAL A 149 18.39 -9.34 -0.14
CA VAL A 149 17.97 -8.63 -1.36
C VAL A 149 17.12 -9.50 -2.29
N GLU A 150 17.47 -10.80 -2.40
CA GLU A 150 16.77 -11.80 -3.19
C GLU A 150 15.34 -12.09 -2.74
N HIS A 151 14.98 -11.70 -1.52
CA HIS A 151 13.64 -11.91 -0.94
C HIS A 151 12.90 -10.60 -0.65
N GLN A 152 13.51 -9.43 -0.89
CA GLN A 152 12.87 -8.14 -0.60
C GLN A 152 11.58 -7.96 -1.39
N ILE A 153 10.57 -7.37 -0.74
CA ILE A 153 9.29 -6.99 -1.35
C ILE A 153 9.56 -5.99 -2.48
N ARG A 154 9.02 -6.26 -3.66
CA ARG A 154 9.21 -5.48 -4.90
C ARG A 154 8.22 -4.32 -5.06
N GLY A 155 7.23 -4.23 -4.19
CA GLY A 155 6.20 -3.20 -4.19
C GLY A 155 4.80 -3.78 -4.15
N LEU A 156 3.82 -2.97 -4.51
CA LEU A 156 2.42 -3.37 -4.58
C LEU A 156 2.19 -4.35 -5.74
N GLU A 157 1.44 -5.42 -5.52
CA GLU A 157 1.03 -6.36 -6.57
C GLU A 157 -0.37 -6.05 -7.07
N SER A 158 -1.32 -6.01 -6.14
CA SER A 158 -2.74 -5.78 -6.44
C SER A 158 -3.48 -5.28 -5.19
N ALA A 159 -4.72 -4.84 -5.40
CA ALA A 159 -5.67 -4.61 -4.32
C ALA A 159 -6.93 -5.46 -4.55
N ARG A 160 -7.61 -5.87 -3.47
CA ARG A 160 -8.89 -6.59 -3.52
C ARG A 160 -10.02 -5.73 -3.00
N MET A 161 -11.15 -5.76 -3.68
CA MET A 161 -12.36 -5.05 -3.31
C MET A 161 -13.55 -6.00 -3.28
N VAL A 162 -14.44 -5.81 -2.32
CA VAL A 162 -15.73 -6.52 -2.25
C VAL A 162 -16.84 -5.54 -2.59
N GLU A 163 -17.65 -5.89 -3.59
CA GLU A 163 -18.71 -5.05 -4.12
C GLU A 163 -20.09 -5.73 -3.97
N ARG A 164 -21.14 -4.93 -3.85
CA ARG A 164 -22.51 -5.45 -3.89
C ARG A 164 -23.02 -5.67 -5.29
N ASP A 165 -22.51 -4.88 -6.23
CA ASP A 165 -22.88 -4.87 -7.65
C ASP A 165 -21.64 -4.56 -8.47
N LEU A 166 -21.13 -5.56 -9.16
CA LEU A 166 -19.95 -5.42 -10.00
C LEU A 166 -20.18 -4.57 -11.24
N VAL A 167 -21.41 -4.54 -11.78
CA VAL A 167 -21.68 -3.90 -13.07
C VAL A 167 -21.28 -2.43 -13.06
N ARG A 168 -21.66 -1.70 -12.02
CA ARG A 168 -21.35 -0.26 -11.92
C ARG A 168 -19.84 0.00 -11.74
N THR A 169 -19.19 -0.77 -10.88
CA THR A 169 -17.74 -0.63 -10.63
C THR A 169 -16.96 -1.02 -11.89
N THR A 170 -17.28 -2.13 -12.54
CA THR A 170 -16.56 -2.59 -13.73
C THR A 170 -16.71 -1.63 -14.91
N SER A 171 -17.93 -1.12 -15.17
CA SER A 171 -18.14 -0.08 -16.20
C SER A 171 -17.30 1.18 -15.91
N PHE A 172 -17.31 1.63 -14.66
CA PHE A 172 -16.51 2.79 -14.25
C PHE A 172 -15.00 2.54 -14.43
N LEU A 173 -14.48 1.39 -14.00
CA LEU A 173 -13.08 1.05 -14.17
C LEU A 173 -12.68 1.01 -15.65
N THR A 174 -13.52 0.43 -16.51
CA THR A 174 -13.19 0.31 -17.93
C THR A 174 -13.34 1.63 -18.69
N GLU A 175 -14.43 2.37 -18.48
CA GLU A 175 -14.76 3.55 -19.27
C GLU A 175 -14.03 4.82 -18.76
N ALA A 176 -13.94 5.01 -17.44
CA ALA A 176 -13.32 6.21 -16.88
C ALA A 176 -11.82 6.06 -16.63
N MET A 177 -11.36 4.88 -16.18
CA MET A 177 -9.98 4.68 -15.76
C MET A 177 -9.14 3.85 -16.76
N GLY A 178 -9.78 3.14 -17.69
CA GLY A 178 -9.12 2.40 -18.75
C GLY A 178 -8.63 1.00 -18.35
N PHE A 179 -9.26 0.39 -17.36
CA PHE A 179 -9.01 -1.01 -17.01
C PHE A 179 -9.60 -1.96 -18.06
N SER A 180 -9.01 -3.14 -18.14
CA SER A 180 -9.52 -4.26 -18.92
C SER A 180 -9.71 -5.48 -18.03
N HIS A 181 -10.75 -6.27 -18.29
CA HIS A 181 -10.93 -7.56 -17.63
C HIS A 181 -9.87 -8.55 -18.11
N LEU A 182 -9.11 -9.15 -17.20
CA LEU A 182 -8.02 -10.06 -17.51
C LEU A 182 -8.37 -11.54 -17.28
N GLY A 183 -9.36 -11.81 -16.42
CA GLY A 183 -9.81 -13.17 -16.12
C GLY A 183 -10.59 -13.26 -14.82
N SER A 184 -11.08 -14.47 -14.55
CA SER A 184 -11.83 -14.75 -13.32
C SER A 184 -11.38 -16.08 -12.71
N GLU A 185 -11.24 -16.12 -11.39
CA GLU A 185 -10.84 -17.30 -10.63
C GLU A 185 -11.55 -17.31 -9.27
N ASN A 186 -12.18 -18.41 -8.89
CA ASN A 186 -12.83 -18.59 -7.59
C ASN A 186 -13.78 -17.45 -7.16
N GLY A 187 -14.52 -16.86 -8.13
CA GLY A 187 -15.44 -15.75 -7.92
C GLY A 187 -14.77 -14.36 -7.87
N TRP A 188 -13.47 -14.29 -7.94
CA TRP A 188 -12.72 -13.04 -8.13
C TRP A 188 -12.60 -12.72 -9.61
N HIS A 189 -12.74 -11.45 -9.96
CA HIS A 189 -12.60 -10.91 -11.32
C HIS A 189 -11.43 -9.95 -11.33
N ARG A 190 -10.35 -10.29 -12.03
CA ARG A 190 -9.16 -9.43 -12.16
C ARG A 190 -9.33 -8.42 -13.27
N TYR A 191 -9.11 -7.17 -12.93
CA TYR A 191 -8.99 -6.06 -13.86
C TYR A 191 -7.58 -5.48 -13.80
N GLY A 192 -7.06 -5.06 -14.96
CA GLY A 192 -5.72 -4.46 -15.04
C GLY A 192 -5.68 -3.28 -15.99
N VAL A 193 -4.71 -2.40 -15.76
CA VAL A 193 -4.40 -1.25 -16.62
C VAL A 193 -3.04 -1.43 -17.29
N SER A 194 -2.74 -0.56 -18.25
CA SER A 194 -1.49 -0.60 -19.02
C SER A 194 -1.32 -1.95 -19.72
N ASP A 195 -0.26 -2.68 -19.46
CA ASP A 195 0.03 -4.00 -20.01
C ASP A 195 -0.43 -5.16 -19.11
N GLY A 196 -1.17 -4.85 -18.04
CA GLY A 196 -1.72 -5.86 -17.13
C GLY A 196 -0.65 -6.64 -16.38
N LYS A 197 0.34 -5.95 -15.81
CA LYS A 197 1.43 -6.53 -15.03
C LYS A 197 1.34 -6.23 -13.54
N SER A 198 2.27 -6.79 -12.77
CA SER A 198 2.43 -6.56 -11.33
C SER A 198 2.29 -5.08 -10.96
N GLY A 199 1.46 -4.78 -9.96
CA GLY A 199 1.16 -3.41 -9.53
C GLY A 199 0.10 -2.69 -10.37
N ALA A 200 -0.49 -3.36 -11.36
CA ALA A 200 -1.52 -2.77 -12.22
C ALA A 200 -2.89 -3.43 -12.05
N TYR A 201 -3.09 -4.25 -11.00
CA TYR A 201 -4.29 -5.06 -10.84
C TYR A 201 -5.21 -4.55 -9.73
N VAL A 202 -6.53 -4.74 -9.95
CA VAL A 202 -7.54 -4.80 -8.91
C VAL A 202 -8.38 -6.07 -9.10
N ASP A 203 -8.59 -6.81 -8.01
CA ASP A 203 -9.42 -8.01 -7.99
C ASP A 203 -10.76 -7.66 -7.31
N LEU A 204 -11.86 -7.92 -7.98
CA LEU A 204 -13.22 -7.63 -7.53
C LEU A 204 -13.98 -8.92 -7.19
N TYR A 205 -14.69 -8.90 -6.08
CA TYR A 205 -15.58 -9.99 -5.67
C TYR A 205 -16.99 -9.46 -5.44
N GLU A 206 -18.00 -10.11 -6.03
CA GLU A 206 -19.39 -9.72 -5.82
C GLU A 206 -19.98 -10.40 -4.59
N MET A 207 -20.50 -9.59 -3.68
CA MET A 207 -21.21 -10.06 -2.48
C MET A 207 -22.48 -9.23 -2.26
N PRO A 208 -23.59 -9.57 -2.93
CA PRO A 208 -24.83 -8.77 -2.90
C PRO A 208 -25.42 -8.57 -1.49
N THR A 209 -25.13 -9.50 -0.57
CA THR A 209 -25.62 -9.47 0.82
C THR A 209 -24.66 -8.79 1.79
N ALA A 210 -23.49 -8.33 1.33
CA ALA A 210 -22.54 -7.65 2.21
C ALA A 210 -23.14 -6.40 2.84
N GLY A 211 -22.89 -6.20 4.12
CA GLY A 211 -23.10 -4.94 4.80
C GLY A 211 -22.07 -3.89 4.34
N ARG A 212 -22.37 -2.61 4.56
CA ARG A 212 -21.37 -1.56 4.28
C ARG A 212 -20.22 -1.66 5.29
N GLY A 213 -18.99 -1.63 4.78
CA GLY A 213 -17.77 -1.53 5.60
C GLY A 213 -17.70 -0.20 6.36
N ALA A 214 -16.87 -0.15 7.37
CA ALA A 214 -16.56 1.08 8.09
C ALA A 214 -15.04 1.16 8.36
N TRP A 215 -14.47 2.32 8.11
CA TRP A 215 -13.09 2.60 8.45
C TRP A 215 -12.81 2.37 9.94
N GLY A 216 -11.62 1.92 10.21
CA GLY A 216 -11.08 1.66 11.53
C GLY A 216 -9.67 1.10 11.41
N ARG A 217 -9.06 0.76 12.52
CA ARG A 217 -7.73 0.13 12.51
C ARG A 217 -7.77 -1.16 11.68
N GLY A 218 -6.80 -1.33 10.80
CA GLY A 218 -6.70 -2.47 9.91
C GLY A 218 -7.57 -2.38 8.65
N SER A 219 -8.10 -1.20 8.29
CA SER A 219 -8.73 -0.98 6.99
C SER A 219 -7.83 -0.21 6.05
N ILE A 220 -8.02 -0.43 4.75
CA ILE A 220 -7.49 0.44 3.71
C ILE A 220 -8.32 1.71 3.67
N HIS A 221 -7.66 2.88 3.69
CA HIS A 221 -8.28 4.19 3.59
C HIS A 221 -8.57 4.52 2.13
N HIS A 222 -7.56 4.39 1.25
CA HIS A 222 -7.72 4.62 -0.19
C HIS A 222 -6.68 3.85 -1.02
N LEU A 223 -7.02 3.71 -2.30
CA LEU A 223 -6.14 3.19 -3.34
C LEU A 223 -5.76 4.33 -4.28
N ALA A 224 -4.47 4.64 -4.40
CA ALA A 224 -3.97 5.67 -5.31
C ALA A 224 -3.48 5.05 -6.62
N TRP A 225 -3.94 5.62 -7.74
CA TRP A 225 -3.60 5.21 -9.09
C TRP A 225 -2.66 6.23 -9.73
N ARG A 226 -1.60 5.76 -10.39
CA ARG A 226 -0.58 6.62 -10.99
C ARG A 226 -1.10 7.33 -12.24
N VAL A 227 -0.75 8.60 -12.33
CA VAL A 227 -0.81 9.41 -13.55
C VAL A 227 0.52 10.11 -13.75
N ASP A 228 0.92 10.30 -15.00
CA ASP A 228 2.27 10.78 -15.35
C ASP A 228 2.53 12.20 -14.81
N ASP A 229 1.54 13.09 -14.98
CA ASP A 229 1.60 14.50 -14.62
C ASP A 229 0.21 15.10 -14.37
N GLU A 230 0.14 16.39 -14.11
CA GLU A 230 -1.11 17.10 -13.85
C GLU A 230 -2.04 17.14 -15.09
N ALA A 231 -1.50 17.22 -16.31
CA ALA A 231 -2.32 17.22 -17.52
C ALA A 231 -3.02 15.86 -17.68
N HIS A 232 -2.30 14.76 -17.49
CA HIS A 232 -2.86 13.41 -17.46
C HIS A 232 -3.87 13.26 -16.32
N GLN A 233 -3.57 13.79 -15.12
CA GLN A 233 -4.48 13.76 -13.97
C GLN A 233 -5.80 14.45 -14.27
N LEU A 234 -5.77 15.61 -14.90
CA LEU A 234 -6.96 16.39 -15.28
C LEU A 234 -7.79 15.67 -16.37
N GLU A 235 -7.14 14.99 -17.32
CA GLU A 235 -7.83 14.20 -18.33
C GLU A 235 -8.59 13.04 -17.68
N VAL A 236 -7.93 12.25 -16.81
CA VAL A 236 -8.59 11.14 -16.10
C VAL A 236 -9.68 11.67 -15.16
N ARG A 237 -9.43 12.76 -14.43
CA ARG A 237 -10.42 13.42 -13.56
C ARG A 237 -11.69 13.81 -14.31
N SER A 238 -11.55 14.31 -15.54
CA SER A 238 -12.71 14.68 -16.38
C SER A 238 -13.57 13.44 -16.70
N ARG A 239 -12.95 12.30 -17.03
CA ARG A 239 -13.68 11.05 -17.28
C ARG A 239 -14.33 10.49 -16.01
N VAL A 240 -13.66 10.56 -14.88
CA VAL A 240 -14.20 10.20 -13.57
C VAL A 240 -15.49 11.00 -13.26
N LEU A 241 -15.48 12.31 -13.54
CA LEU A 241 -16.66 13.16 -13.40
C LEU A 241 -17.78 12.74 -14.37
N GLN A 242 -17.45 12.46 -15.63
CA GLN A 242 -18.41 11.98 -16.65
C GLN A 242 -18.96 10.59 -16.28
N GLY A 243 -18.17 9.74 -15.65
CA GLY A 243 -18.58 8.44 -15.10
C GLY A 243 -19.46 8.53 -13.84
N GLY A 244 -19.85 9.74 -13.44
CA GLY A 244 -20.82 9.99 -12.37
C GLY A 244 -20.22 10.06 -10.94
N SER A 245 -18.90 10.01 -10.80
CA SER A 245 -18.26 10.27 -9.50
C SER A 245 -18.05 11.77 -9.27
N ARG A 246 -17.62 12.15 -8.06
CA ARG A 246 -17.41 13.54 -7.63
C ARG A 246 -15.95 13.74 -7.21
N PRO A 247 -15.02 13.90 -8.17
CA PRO A 247 -13.63 14.09 -7.86
C PRO A 247 -13.38 15.48 -7.25
N THR A 248 -12.47 15.54 -6.27
CA THR A 248 -11.99 16.82 -5.71
C THR A 248 -11.32 17.67 -6.78
N PRO A 249 -11.09 18.96 -6.53
CA PRO A 249 -10.03 19.69 -7.22
C PRO A 249 -8.69 18.99 -7.05
N VAL A 250 -7.69 19.38 -7.85
CA VAL A 250 -6.30 18.97 -7.63
C VAL A 250 -5.83 19.54 -6.29
N ILE A 251 -5.27 18.68 -5.44
CA ILE A 251 -4.71 19.05 -4.13
C ILE A 251 -3.20 18.82 -4.20
N ASP A 252 -2.43 19.85 -3.88
CA ASP A 252 -0.99 19.74 -3.73
C ASP A 252 -0.66 19.06 -2.41
N ARG A 253 -0.03 17.87 -2.47
CA ARG A 253 0.45 17.12 -1.30
C ARG A 253 1.96 17.28 -1.10
N PHE A 254 2.58 18.19 -1.81
CA PHE A 254 4.00 18.54 -1.81
C PHE A 254 4.87 17.51 -2.54
N TRP A 255 4.78 16.22 -2.24
CA TRP A 255 5.54 15.15 -2.90
C TRP A 255 4.88 14.64 -4.18
N PHE A 256 3.59 14.86 -4.32
CA PHE A 256 2.75 14.56 -5.49
C PHE A 256 1.46 15.38 -5.43
N LYS A 257 0.74 15.44 -6.55
CA LYS A 257 -0.59 16.05 -6.62
C LYS A 257 -1.66 14.99 -6.62
N SER A 258 -2.76 15.25 -5.91
CA SER A 258 -3.82 14.28 -5.64
C SER A 258 -5.18 14.76 -6.10
N VAL A 259 -6.00 13.82 -6.58
CA VAL A 259 -7.45 14.00 -6.80
C VAL A 259 -8.16 12.80 -6.18
N TYR A 260 -9.06 13.03 -5.23
CA TYR A 260 -9.79 11.98 -4.51
C TYR A 260 -11.22 11.87 -5.01
N PHE A 261 -11.73 10.64 -5.11
CA PHE A 261 -13.12 10.34 -5.46
C PHE A 261 -13.52 8.94 -4.99
N PRO A 262 -14.80 8.73 -4.58
CA PRO A 262 -15.31 7.39 -4.39
C PRO A 262 -15.57 6.76 -5.77
N GLU A 263 -15.13 5.52 -5.97
CA GLU A 263 -15.65 4.73 -7.09
C GLU A 263 -17.12 4.32 -6.82
N PRO A 264 -17.87 3.76 -7.79
CA PRO A 264 -19.31 3.52 -7.61
C PRO A 264 -19.71 2.60 -6.45
N GLY A 265 -18.85 1.68 -6.02
CA GLY A 265 -19.07 0.81 -4.85
C GLY A 265 -18.79 1.51 -3.52
N GLY A 266 -18.09 2.64 -3.57
CA GLY A 266 -17.80 3.49 -2.41
C GLY A 266 -16.37 3.43 -1.90
N VAL A 267 -15.48 2.63 -2.53
CA VAL A 267 -14.07 2.62 -2.19
C VAL A 267 -13.44 3.97 -2.59
N LEU A 268 -12.70 4.58 -1.68
CA LEU A 268 -12.02 5.84 -1.97
C LEU A 268 -10.81 5.59 -2.87
N PHE A 269 -10.83 6.21 -4.04
CA PHE A 269 -9.73 6.22 -4.99
C PHE A 269 -9.04 7.58 -4.99
N GLU A 270 -7.78 7.57 -5.39
CA GLU A 270 -6.96 8.73 -5.63
C GLU A 270 -6.30 8.64 -7.01
N LEU A 271 -6.13 9.74 -7.70
CA LEU A 271 -5.18 9.90 -8.80
C LEU A 271 -3.97 10.63 -8.24
N ALA A 272 -2.80 10.04 -8.30
CA ALA A 272 -1.55 10.62 -7.80
C ALA A 272 -0.52 10.76 -8.94
N THR A 273 0.08 11.97 -9.06
CA THR A 273 1.18 12.20 -10.01
C THR A 273 2.47 11.55 -9.51
N GLU A 274 3.35 11.15 -10.43
CA GLU A 274 4.62 10.49 -10.07
C GLU A 274 5.65 11.43 -9.43
N GLY A 275 5.50 12.73 -9.58
CA GLY A 275 6.46 13.71 -9.08
C GLY A 275 5.83 14.85 -8.29
N PRO A 276 6.72 15.61 -7.60
CA PRO A 276 8.20 15.64 -7.62
C PRO A 276 8.91 14.48 -6.86
N GLY A 277 8.18 13.71 -6.01
CA GLY A 277 8.73 12.59 -5.27
C GLY A 277 9.38 12.97 -3.93
N PHE A 278 9.77 11.96 -3.14
CA PHE A 278 10.17 12.14 -1.75
C PHE A 278 11.53 12.80 -1.56
N ALA A 279 12.40 12.84 -2.58
CA ALA A 279 13.72 13.44 -2.50
C ALA A 279 13.73 14.96 -2.73
N VAL A 280 12.55 15.60 -2.85
CA VAL A 280 12.45 17.06 -3.06
C VAL A 280 12.87 17.86 -1.83
N ASP A 281 12.75 17.30 -0.63
CA ASP A 281 12.99 17.94 0.66
C ASP A 281 13.91 17.14 1.59
N GLU A 282 14.36 15.96 1.18
CA GLU A 282 15.30 15.12 1.91
C GLU A 282 16.36 14.53 0.97
N ASP A 283 17.59 14.37 1.46
CA ASP A 283 18.59 13.57 0.74
C ASP A 283 18.15 12.11 0.63
N ARG A 284 18.32 11.49 -0.55
CA ARG A 284 17.96 10.10 -0.81
C ARG A 284 18.55 9.11 0.18
N ALA A 285 19.78 9.36 0.66
CA ALA A 285 20.44 8.52 1.67
C ALA A 285 19.71 8.56 3.01
N HIS A 286 19.03 9.66 3.34
CA HIS A 286 18.45 9.96 4.64
C HIS A 286 16.91 10.00 4.67
N LEU A 287 16.24 9.57 3.59
CA LEU A 287 14.77 9.53 3.51
C LEU A 287 14.16 8.86 4.75
N GLY A 288 13.17 9.53 5.36
CA GLY A 288 12.37 9.04 6.47
C GLY A 288 13.07 9.05 7.84
N GLU A 289 14.32 9.52 7.94
CA GLU A 289 15.05 9.57 9.22
C GLU A 289 14.55 10.71 10.12
N SER A 290 14.03 11.79 9.53
CA SER A 290 13.51 12.96 10.24
C SER A 290 12.01 13.16 10.00
N LEU A 291 11.34 13.91 10.88
CA LEU A 291 10.01 14.44 10.60
C LEU A 291 10.16 15.58 9.60
N VAL A 292 9.54 15.44 8.44
CA VAL A 292 9.44 16.50 7.44
C VAL A 292 8.00 16.97 7.31
N LEU A 293 7.83 18.27 7.13
CA LEU A 293 6.52 18.89 6.97
C LEU A 293 6.48 19.63 5.63
N PRO A 294 5.33 19.66 4.96
CA PRO A 294 5.15 20.57 3.84
C PRO A 294 5.37 22.02 4.29
N PRO A 295 5.83 22.94 3.42
CA PRO A 295 6.17 24.32 3.80
C PRO A 295 5.05 25.06 4.55
N TRP A 296 3.80 24.78 4.21
CA TRP A 296 2.63 25.42 4.86
C TRP A 296 2.36 24.94 6.29
N LEU A 297 2.92 23.79 6.72
CA LEU A 297 2.82 23.27 8.09
C LEU A 297 4.07 23.59 8.94
N GLU A 298 5.15 24.07 8.34
CA GLU A 298 6.38 24.41 9.08
C GLU A 298 6.15 25.46 10.18
N PRO A 299 5.30 26.49 10.03
CA PRO A 299 5.00 27.42 11.11
C PRO A 299 4.43 26.75 12.38
N GLU A 300 3.81 25.58 12.24
CA GLU A 300 3.18 24.84 13.33
C GLU A 300 4.06 23.68 13.86
N ARG A 301 5.30 23.55 13.39
CA ARG A 301 6.18 22.40 13.69
C ARG A 301 6.24 22.06 15.19
N ALA A 302 6.44 23.06 16.06
CA ALA A 302 6.59 22.82 17.50
C ALA A 302 5.32 22.21 18.14
N SER A 303 4.13 22.65 17.73
CA SER A 303 2.86 22.09 18.20
C SER A 303 2.60 20.70 17.64
N ILE A 304 2.95 20.48 16.37
CA ILE A 304 2.84 19.16 15.70
C ILE A 304 3.75 18.15 16.41
N GLU A 305 5.04 18.48 16.59
CA GLU A 305 5.99 17.59 17.26
C GLU A 305 5.57 17.26 18.71
N ALA A 306 4.97 18.21 19.41
CA ALA A 306 4.47 18.00 20.78
C ALA A 306 3.25 17.04 20.83
N ALA A 307 2.45 16.99 19.78
CA ALA A 307 1.27 16.13 19.69
C ALA A 307 1.61 14.69 19.24
N LEU A 308 2.70 14.51 18.49
CA LEU A 308 3.07 13.23 17.92
C LEU A 308 3.74 12.30 18.94
N PRO A 309 3.41 10.99 18.98
CA PRO A 309 4.12 10.03 19.80
C PRO A 309 5.57 9.86 19.31
N ARG A 310 6.51 9.67 20.23
CA ARG A 310 7.89 9.39 19.85
C ARG A 310 8.01 8.09 19.09
N LEU A 311 8.71 8.11 17.94
CA LEU A 311 9.11 6.93 17.19
C LEU A 311 10.60 6.67 17.43
N THR A 312 10.92 5.41 17.72
CA THR A 312 12.30 4.91 17.83
C THR A 312 12.61 4.04 16.61
N GLN A 313 13.89 3.72 16.40
CA GLN A 313 14.28 2.75 15.38
C GLN A 313 13.49 1.45 15.56
N PRO A 314 13.13 0.76 14.46
CA PRO A 314 12.43 -0.51 14.56
C PRO A 314 13.17 -1.45 15.51
N ARG A 315 12.45 -2.05 16.43
CA ARG A 315 13.04 -3.06 17.31
C ARG A 315 13.62 -4.14 16.42
N LYS A 316 14.91 -4.45 16.59
CA LYS A 316 15.49 -5.62 15.91
C LYS A 316 14.59 -6.79 16.26
N SER A 317 13.90 -7.33 15.24
CA SER A 317 12.99 -8.45 15.48
C SER A 317 13.77 -9.53 16.22
N GLN A 318 13.22 -10.12 17.27
CA GLN A 318 13.81 -11.26 18.00
C GLN A 318 13.87 -12.53 17.12
N ILE A 319 13.77 -12.36 15.80
CA ILE A 319 13.94 -13.42 14.82
C ILE A 319 15.43 -13.76 14.77
N PRO A 320 15.87 -14.93 15.29
CA PRO A 320 17.26 -15.33 15.27
C PRO A 320 17.79 -15.30 13.83
N SER A 321 18.96 -14.68 13.61
CA SER A 321 19.61 -14.73 12.32
C SER A 321 19.93 -16.16 11.94
N SER A 322 19.78 -16.55 10.68
CA SER A 322 20.04 -17.89 10.16
C SER A 322 21.49 -18.40 10.39
N LYS A 323 22.39 -17.53 10.85
CA LYS A 323 23.79 -17.87 11.15
C LYS A 323 24.00 -18.61 12.48
N SER A 324 23.01 -18.73 13.37
CA SER A 324 23.20 -19.40 14.66
C SER A 324 22.89 -20.90 14.67
N GLN A 325 22.43 -21.50 13.57
CA GLN A 325 22.11 -22.93 13.52
C GLN A 325 23.19 -23.81 12.88
N ALA A 326 24.31 -23.26 12.41
CA ALA A 326 25.39 -24.04 11.80
C ALA A 326 26.43 -24.58 12.80
N SER A 327 26.36 -24.23 14.09
CA SER A 327 27.42 -24.63 15.07
C SER A 327 27.00 -25.65 16.15
N SER A 328 25.83 -26.29 16.05
CA SER A 328 25.38 -27.28 17.04
C SER A 328 25.24 -28.72 16.51
N LYS A 329 25.86 -29.03 15.35
CA LYS A 329 25.98 -30.45 14.90
C LYS A 329 27.45 -30.81 14.72
N SER A 330 28.19 -30.85 15.81
CA SER A 330 29.43 -31.63 15.96
C SER A 330 29.85 -31.66 17.42
N GLN A 331 29.25 -32.53 18.16
CA GLN A 331 29.86 -33.24 19.30
C GLN A 331 29.09 -34.54 19.54
#